data_944b055c25705cf5b3950ea87d0a0b2c
#
_entry.id   944b055c25705cf5b3950ea87d0a0b2c
#
_cell.length_a   1.000
_cell.length_b   1.000
_cell.length_c   1.000
_cell.angle_alpha   90.00
_cell.angle_beta   90.00
_cell.angle_gamma   90.00
#
_symmetry.space_group_name_H-M   'P 1'
#
loop_
_entity.id
_entity.type
_entity.pdbx_description
1 polymer ?
#
loop_
_entity_poly.entity_id
_entity_poly.type
_entity_poly.pdbx_seq_one_letter_code
_entity_poly.pdbx_strand_id
1 'polypeptide(L)'
;MLSRSPSSPLLRADRRKRPGPTTFAAVALSGLVAAAVTAQSGAGQPNWSAVEEETMRHFQALVRLDTSNPPGNEHLAVEYIKQVFDKEGIPAEVVALDAKRPNIVARLKGNGQKRPLLIMGHTDVVTVDAAKWKHPPFSAAREGGHVYGRGTVDDKDNLAAALVTTLLLKRLNVPLARDVIFLAESGEEGNSNFGIQFMVNQHFPEIEAEYCLAEGGGVSRINGEVKYATVQMLEKIPRGIELVAHGISGHGSVPLESNAIVHLAGAVAKVGAWRPEIRFNETTGTYFRKLAAISPPEVAKYYRDVLSTDAKVRAAADDWLFENEPRHSSMLRTSVSPNIFNGGYRSNVIPSEAKATLDVRMLPDENPAAFLEQVRHVVNDPGVEVRFAAQNTRPAGPDARLDSEAFKALEAAATRVYNAVTLPTMSTGATDMAQLRAKGVQCFGIGPATDLEDGPKGFGAHSDQERILEAELHRFVRFNWEVVTDLARAK
;
A
#
# COMPACT_ATOMS: atom_id res chain seq x y z
N MET A 1 4.50 54.26 -35.38
CA MET A 1 4.06 55.55 -34.81
C MET A 1 4.27 55.36 -33.31
N LEU A 2 5.38 55.81 -32.74
CA LEU A 2 5.73 57.11 -32.20
C LEU A 2 4.64 57.53 -31.20
N SER A 3 4.83 57.80 -29.89
CA SER A 3 5.94 58.52 -29.23
C SER A 3 5.74 58.54 -27.69
N ARG A 4 6.79 58.31 -26.94
CA ARG A 4 7.44 59.31 -26.02
C ARG A 4 6.81 59.54 -24.65
N SER A 5 7.64 59.27 -23.65
CA SER A 5 7.68 59.89 -22.29
C SER A 5 7.84 61.42 -22.32
N PRO A 6 7.64 62.14 -21.20
CA PRO A 6 8.82 62.51 -20.41
C PRO A 6 8.59 62.66 -18.86
N SER A 7 9.60 62.34 -18.08
CA SER A 7 10.58 63.20 -17.35
C SER A 7 10.12 63.80 -16.01
N SER A 8 10.95 63.53 -15.00
CA SER A 8 11.05 64.10 -13.64
C SER A 8 11.32 65.63 -13.63
N PRO A 9 11.22 66.28 -12.45
CA PRO A 9 12.49 66.78 -11.89
C PRO A 9 12.66 66.71 -10.36
N LEU A 10 13.92 66.77 -9.99
CA LEU A 10 14.60 66.97 -8.71
C LEU A 10 14.30 68.34 -8.04
N LEU A 11 14.50 68.41 -6.71
CA LEU A 11 15.21 69.52 -5.97
C LEU A 11 15.18 69.21 -4.47
N ARG A 12 16.31 68.95 -3.89
CA ARG A 12 17.32 69.67 -3.09
C ARG A 12 17.00 69.91 -1.61
N ALA A 13 17.85 69.34 -0.86
CA ALA A 13 18.50 69.52 0.43
C ALA A 13 18.28 70.83 1.18
N ASP A 14 18.18 70.74 2.51
CA ASP A 14 19.04 71.62 3.35
C ASP A 14 19.40 71.00 4.71
N ARG A 15 20.52 71.45 5.27
CA ARG A 15 21.35 70.93 6.35
C ARG A 15 21.06 71.59 7.69
N ARG A 16 21.51 70.91 8.75
CA ARG A 16 22.04 71.34 10.06
C ARG A 16 21.12 71.19 11.26
N LYS A 17 21.51 70.40 12.26
CA LYS A 17 22.51 70.60 13.34
C LYS A 17 22.58 69.39 14.29
N ARG A 18 23.76 68.98 14.70
CA ARG A 18 24.10 68.19 15.91
C ARG A 18 24.29 69.19 17.09
N PRO A 19 24.40 68.81 18.40
CA PRO A 19 24.90 67.54 18.95
C PRO A 19 24.19 67.01 20.23
N GLY A 20 24.34 65.74 20.54
CA GLY A 20 24.66 64.91 21.65
C GLY A 20 24.06 65.14 23.06
N PRO A 21 24.37 64.32 24.08
CA PRO A 21 24.77 62.90 24.06
C PRO A 21 23.94 62.00 25.03
N THR A 22 24.21 60.68 24.91
CA THR A 22 24.11 59.62 25.92
C THR A 22 22.80 59.29 26.61
N THR A 23 22.27 58.12 26.30
CA THR A 23 21.91 57.10 27.34
C THR A 23 21.95 55.69 26.72
N PHE A 24 22.73 54.80 27.36
CA PHE A 24 22.78 53.40 27.05
C PHE A 24 21.43 52.77 27.41
N ALA A 25 20.74 52.19 26.43
CA ALA A 25 19.67 51.26 26.66
C ALA A 25 20.15 49.87 26.16
N ALA A 26 20.32 49.00 27.11
CA ALA A 26 20.66 47.58 26.85
C ALA A 26 19.53 46.91 26.07
N VAL A 27 19.82 46.48 24.85
CA VAL A 27 18.93 45.61 24.09
C VAL A 27 19.11 44.20 24.67
N ALA A 28 18.12 43.79 25.45
CA ALA A 28 18.02 42.41 25.87
C ALA A 28 17.72 41.57 24.64
N LEU A 29 18.70 40.77 24.20
CA LEU A 29 18.53 39.73 23.23
C LEU A 29 17.67 38.61 23.87
N SER A 30 16.37 38.63 23.60
CA SER A 30 15.47 37.52 23.97
C SER A 30 15.79 36.34 23.05
N GLY A 31 16.72 35.51 23.52
CA GLY A 31 16.92 34.20 22.94
C GLY A 31 15.65 33.39 23.13
N LEU A 32 14.92 33.12 22.04
CA LEU A 32 13.93 32.03 22.01
C LEU A 32 14.69 30.70 22.14
N VAL A 33 14.86 30.28 23.38
CA VAL A 33 15.16 28.87 23.67
C VAL A 33 13.87 28.11 23.34
N ALA A 34 13.87 27.37 22.24
CA ALA A 34 12.84 26.37 21.98
C ALA A 34 12.98 25.33 23.11
N ALA A 35 12.17 25.47 24.14
CA ALA A 35 12.02 24.46 25.17
C ALA A 35 11.45 23.21 24.50
N ALA A 36 12.27 22.23 24.25
CA ALA A 36 11.81 20.88 23.99
C ALA A 36 11.06 20.43 25.26
N VAL A 37 9.75 20.47 25.21
CA VAL A 37 8.90 19.95 26.29
C VAL A 37 9.04 18.43 26.29
N THR A 38 10.00 17.93 27.04
CA THR A 38 10.06 16.52 27.44
C THR A 38 9.06 16.32 28.57
N ALA A 39 7.81 16.19 28.25
CA ALA A 39 6.83 15.73 29.23
C ALA A 39 6.94 14.19 29.33
N GLN A 40 7.84 13.71 30.20
CA GLN A 40 7.86 12.31 30.64
C GLN A 40 6.66 12.06 31.56
N SER A 41 5.60 11.47 31.03
CA SER A 41 4.54 10.89 31.84
C SER A 41 4.90 9.43 32.14
N GLY A 42 5.25 9.10 33.40
CA GLY A 42 5.50 7.74 33.89
C GLY A 42 6.52 6.90 33.11
N ALA A 43 7.45 6.26 33.77
CA ALA A 43 8.57 5.55 33.12
C ALA A 43 8.11 4.72 31.90
N GLY A 44 8.42 5.18 30.69
CA GLY A 44 8.37 4.39 29.47
C GLY A 44 7.08 4.45 28.63
N GLN A 45 6.12 5.34 28.88
CA GLN A 45 4.92 5.50 28.04
C GLN A 45 4.97 6.79 27.23
N PRO A 46 4.53 6.78 25.94
CA PRO A 46 4.46 7.98 25.13
C PRO A 46 3.44 9.00 25.67
N ASN A 47 3.78 10.30 25.53
CA ASN A 47 2.78 11.36 25.65
C ASN A 47 1.96 11.42 24.35
N TRP A 48 0.83 10.76 24.32
CA TRP A 48 0.04 10.58 23.09
C TRP A 48 -0.40 11.90 22.47
N SER A 49 -0.74 12.92 23.23
CA SER A 49 -1.11 14.24 22.66
C SER A 49 0.04 14.87 21.86
N ALA A 50 1.26 14.82 22.40
CA ALA A 50 2.44 15.30 21.67
C ALA A 50 2.79 14.41 20.46
N VAL A 51 2.58 13.10 20.58
CA VAL A 51 2.79 12.14 19.48
C VAL A 51 1.81 12.38 18.34
N GLU A 52 0.55 12.67 18.63
CA GLU A 52 -0.47 12.99 17.62
C GLU A 52 -0.10 14.22 16.80
N GLU A 53 0.34 15.31 17.46
CA GLU A 53 0.82 16.52 16.79
C GLU A 53 2.07 16.24 15.93
N GLU A 54 3.00 15.44 16.43
CA GLU A 54 4.20 15.04 15.70
C GLU A 54 3.87 14.14 14.50
N THR A 55 3.00 13.16 14.69
CA THR A 55 2.50 12.30 13.62
C THR A 55 1.93 13.13 12.49
N MET A 56 1.07 14.09 12.81
CA MET A 56 0.47 14.96 11.79
C MET A 56 1.53 15.78 11.05
N ARG A 57 2.55 16.31 11.75
CA ARG A 57 3.65 17.03 11.08
C ARG A 57 4.41 16.16 10.09
N HIS A 58 4.79 14.94 10.49
CA HIS A 58 5.53 14.04 9.62
C HIS A 58 4.66 13.53 8.47
N PHE A 59 3.44 13.13 8.75
CA PHE A 59 2.50 12.67 7.74
C PHE A 59 2.21 13.72 6.67
N GLN A 60 1.83 14.94 7.09
CA GLN A 60 1.59 16.02 6.13
C GLN A 60 2.86 16.42 5.35
N ALA A 61 4.04 16.35 5.97
CA ALA A 61 5.29 16.58 5.27
C ALA A 61 5.52 15.55 4.16
N LEU A 62 5.31 14.26 4.45
CA LEU A 62 5.44 13.18 3.47
C LEU A 62 4.39 13.29 2.36
N VAL A 63 3.11 13.56 2.68
CA VAL A 63 2.04 13.69 1.68
C VAL A 63 2.30 14.86 0.73
N ARG A 64 2.95 15.95 1.20
CA ARG A 64 3.30 17.10 0.35
C ARG A 64 4.39 16.85 -0.67
N LEU A 65 5.11 15.75 -0.56
CA LEU A 65 6.15 15.37 -1.51
C LEU A 65 5.52 14.59 -2.67
N ASP A 66 5.67 15.12 -3.89
CA ASP A 66 5.24 14.44 -5.11
C ASP A 66 6.24 13.36 -5.48
N THR A 67 5.92 12.15 -5.08
CA THR A 67 6.68 10.93 -5.37
C THR A 67 5.94 10.04 -6.38
N SER A 68 5.19 10.65 -7.30
CA SER A 68 4.44 9.93 -8.33
C SER A 68 5.35 9.01 -9.16
N ASN A 69 4.92 7.79 -9.37
CA ASN A 69 5.61 6.78 -10.16
C ASN A 69 4.72 6.32 -11.34
N PRO A 70 5.13 6.52 -12.61
CA PRO A 70 6.31 7.26 -13.06
C PRO A 70 6.23 8.77 -12.82
N PRO A 71 7.35 9.54 -12.85
CA PRO A 71 8.72 9.07 -13.14
C PRO A 71 9.47 8.49 -11.93
N GLY A 72 8.97 8.66 -10.71
CA GLY A 72 9.63 8.33 -9.45
C GLY A 72 10.57 9.46 -8.98
N ASN A 73 10.28 10.00 -7.79
CA ASN A 73 11.06 11.06 -7.13
C ASN A 73 11.20 10.73 -5.64
N GLU A 74 11.35 9.47 -5.32
CA GLU A 74 11.34 8.95 -3.94
C GLU A 74 12.48 9.52 -3.09
N HIS A 75 13.56 10.06 -3.73
CA HIS A 75 14.60 10.79 -3.03
C HIS A 75 14.07 11.93 -2.14
N LEU A 76 12.97 12.58 -2.54
CA LEU A 76 12.33 13.63 -1.73
C LEU A 76 11.90 13.10 -0.36
N ALA A 77 11.24 11.94 -0.34
CA ALA A 77 10.79 11.31 0.90
C ALA A 77 11.96 10.76 1.72
N VAL A 78 12.94 10.13 1.06
CA VAL A 78 14.14 9.58 1.70
C VAL A 78 14.99 10.68 2.32
N GLU A 79 15.19 11.80 1.65
CA GLU A 79 15.91 12.96 2.19
C GLU A 79 15.21 13.53 3.42
N TYR A 80 13.89 13.65 3.39
CA TYR A 80 13.11 14.09 4.54
C TYR A 80 13.29 13.14 5.74
N ILE A 81 13.11 11.84 5.54
CA ILE A 81 13.26 10.82 6.59
C ILE A 81 14.69 10.82 7.14
N LYS A 82 15.70 10.91 6.25
CA LYS A 82 17.10 10.99 6.65
C LYS A 82 17.39 12.18 7.56
N GLN A 83 16.86 13.36 7.21
CA GLN A 83 16.98 14.56 8.07
C GLN A 83 16.32 14.37 9.44
N VAL A 84 15.18 13.68 9.51
CA VAL A 84 14.52 13.35 10.78
C VAL A 84 15.40 12.44 11.62
N PHE A 85 15.91 11.36 11.04
CA PHE A 85 16.78 10.42 11.75
C PHE A 85 18.09 11.05 12.22
N ASP A 86 18.70 11.92 11.39
CA ASP A 86 19.93 12.64 11.76
C ASP A 86 19.74 13.53 12.99
N LYS A 87 18.61 14.24 13.06
CA LYS A 87 18.25 15.08 14.23
C LYS A 87 18.08 14.27 15.50
N GLU A 88 17.60 13.03 15.38
CA GLU A 88 17.38 12.12 16.51
C GLU A 88 18.60 11.25 16.84
N GLY A 89 19.69 11.40 16.09
CA GLY A 89 20.90 10.58 16.25
C GLY A 89 20.64 9.08 15.99
N ILE A 90 19.76 8.79 15.02
CA ILE A 90 19.48 7.43 14.53
C ILE A 90 20.30 7.21 13.26
N PRO A 91 21.31 6.33 13.27
CA PRO A 91 22.05 5.99 12.06
C PRO A 91 21.12 5.41 11.00
N ALA A 92 21.16 5.96 9.80
CA ALA A 92 20.37 5.48 8.69
C ALA A 92 21.22 5.47 7.41
N GLU A 93 21.14 4.37 6.67
CA GLU A 93 21.84 4.15 5.41
C GLU A 93 20.89 4.39 4.24
N VAL A 94 21.37 5.11 3.22
CA VAL A 94 20.65 5.33 1.98
C VAL A 94 21.31 4.49 0.90
N VAL A 95 20.55 3.61 0.28
CA VAL A 95 21.01 2.71 -0.79
C VAL A 95 20.13 2.87 -2.02
N ALA A 96 20.74 2.90 -3.22
CA ALA A 96 20.03 3.23 -4.44
C ALA A 96 20.60 2.51 -5.66
N LEU A 97 19.71 1.93 -6.46
CA LEU A 97 20.03 1.52 -7.84
C LEU A 97 19.96 2.73 -8.80
N ASP A 98 19.06 3.66 -8.51
CA ASP A 98 18.92 4.97 -9.19
C ASP A 98 18.90 6.07 -8.13
N ALA A 99 19.71 7.10 -8.29
CA ALA A 99 19.85 8.19 -7.33
C ALA A 99 18.54 8.95 -7.04
N LYS A 100 17.58 8.94 -7.96
CA LYS A 100 16.24 9.53 -7.76
C LYS A 100 15.28 8.61 -7.04
N ARG A 101 15.61 7.33 -6.95
CA ARG A 101 14.78 6.26 -6.42
C ARG A 101 15.50 5.48 -5.30
N PRO A 102 16.00 6.17 -4.27
CA PRO A 102 16.72 5.54 -3.18
C PRO A 102 15.77 4.87 -2.18
N ASN A 103 16.35 3.96 -1.41
CA ASN A 103 15.75 3.36 -0.23
C ASN A 103 16.53 3.82 1.01
N ILE A 104 15.88 3.86 2.17
CA ILE A 104 16.55 4.19 3.43
C ILE A 104 16.28 3.13 4.48
N VAL A 105 17.34 2.66 5.12
CA VAL A 105 17.30 1.66 6.20
C VAL A 105 17.86 2.27 7.47
N ALA A 106 17.14 2.14 8.59
CA ALA A 106 17.63 2.45 9.92
C ALA A 106 17.46 1.25 10.85
N ARG A 107 18.39 1.06 11.79
CA ARG A 107 18.34 -0.09 12.70
C ARG A 107 18.58 0.34 14.14
N LEU A 108 17.58 0.12 14.99
CA LEU A 108 17.71 0.21 16.44
C LEU A 108 18.16 -1.16 16.98
N LYS A 109 19.33 -1.17 17.63
CA LYS A 109 19.93 -2.41 18.13
C LYS A 109 19.23 -2.92 19.37
N GLY A 110 18.90 -4.21 19.37
CA GLY A 110 18.48 -4.99 20.51
C GLY A 110 19.63 -5.78 21.16
N ASN A 111 19.30 -6.57 22.17
CA ASN A 111 20.27 -7.40 22.87
C ASN A 111 20.55 -8.76 22.18
N GLY A 112 19.93 -9.02 21.03
CA GLY A 112 20.14 -10.23 20.22
C GLY A 112 19.46 -11.50 20.74
N GLN A 113 18.57 -11.41 21.71
CA GLN A 113 17.81 -12.57 22.22
C GLN A 113 16.81 -13.13 21.19
N LYS A 114 16.35 -12.31 20.27
CA LYS A 114 15.41 -12.67 19.21
C LYS A 114 15.91 -12.16 17.85
N ARG A 115 15.47 -12.81 16.77
CA ARG A 115 15.72 -12.33 15.40
C ARG A 115 15.04 -10.98 15.16
N PRO A 116 15.56 -10.14 14.23
CA PRO A 116 15.04 -8.78 14.00
C PRO A 116 13.56 -8.72 13.63
N LEU A 117 12.97 -7.54 13.84
CA LEU A 117 11.66 -7.12 13.35
C LEU A 117 11.87 -6.02 12.32
N LEU A 118 11.28 -6.15 11.13
CA LEU A 118 11.24 -5.15 10.08
C LEU A 118 9.88 -4.42 10.14
N ILE A 119 9.90 -3.09 10.09
CA ILE A 119 8.72 -2.25 9.87
C ILE A 119 8.99 -1.40 8.63
N MET A 120 8.09 -1.45 7.65
CA MET A 120 8.36 -0.85 6.35
C MET A 120 7.13 -0.21 5.72
N GLY A 121 7.39 0.68 4.76
CA GLY A 121 6.41 1.26 3.86
C GLY A 121 7.09 1.76 2.59
N HIS A 122 6.31 1.91 1.51
CA HIS A 122 6.83 2.46 0.27
C HIS A 122 6.68 3.99 0.22
N THR A 123 7.55 4.61 -0.56
CA THR A 123 7.64 6.08 -0.64
C THR A 123 6.98 6.65 -1.89
N ASP A 124 6.86 5.84 -2.94
CA ASP A 124 6.18 6.25 -4.18
C ASP A 124 4.66 6.20 -4.03
N VAL A 125 3.99 6.80 -4.99
CA VAL A 125 2.53 6.81 -5.11
C VAL A 125 2.15 6.73 -6.59
N VAL A 126 0.95 6.23 -6.91
CA VAL A 126 0.45 6.26 -8.29
C VAL A 126 0.27 7.70 -8.79
N THR A 127 0.31 7.86 -10.10
CA THR A 127 0.11 9.16 -10.78
C THR A 127 -1.27 9.76 -10.50
N VAL A 128 -1.38 11.07 -10.67
CA VAL A 128 -2.60 11.84 -10.44
C VAL A 128 -3.02 12.64 -11.67
N ASP A 129 -4.32 12.81 -11.85
CA ASP A 129 -4.88 13.85 -12.70
C ASP A 129 -5.37 15.00 -11.79
N ALA A 130 -4.52 16.00 -11.58
CA ALA A 130 -4.77 17.08 -10.63
C ALA A 130 -6.08 17.85 -10.91
N ALA A 131 -6.58 17.84 -12.15
CA ALA A 131 -7.83 18.52 -12.52
C ALA A 131 -9.07 17.86 -11.90
N LYS A 132 -8.97 16.60 -11.46
CA LYS A 132 -10.06 15.87 -10.83
C LYS A 132 -10.12 16.04 -9.31
N TRP A 133 -9.10 16.67 -8.70
CA TRP A 133 -9.01 16.79 -7.26
C TRP A 133 -9.67 18.06 -6.74
N LYS A 134 -10.49 17.95 -5.69
CA LYS A 134 -11.04 19.09 -4.96
C LYS A 134 -9.94 19.88 -4.24
N HIS A 135 -9.04 19.16 -3.57
CA HIS A 135 -7.83 19.71 -2.97
C HIS A 135 -6.63 19.31 -3.82
N PRO A 136 -5.62 20.16 -4.06
CA PRO A 136 -4.43 19.73 -4.79
C PRO A 136 -3.87 18.42 -4.19
N PRO A 137 -3.53 17.40 -5.01
CA PRO A 137 -3.24 16.04 -4.54
C PRO A 137 -2.05 15.93 -3.57
N PHE A 138 -1.14 16.90 -3.59
CA PHE A 138 0.01 16.98 -2.67
C PHE A 138 -0.08 18.16 -1.71
N SER A 139 -1.29 18.64 -1.40
CA SER A 139 -1.48 19.74 -0.43
C SER A 139 -1.50 19.26 1.02
N ALA A 140 -1.81 17.99 1.26
CA ALA A 140 -2.14 17.45 2.58
C ALA A 140 -3.20 18.32 3.30
N ALA A 141 -4.24 18.71 2.56
CA ALA A 141 -5.29 19.57 3.06
C ALA A 141 -6.08 18.88 4.19
N ARG A 142 -6.39 19.64 5.24
CA ARG A 142 -7.20 19.14 6.37
C ARG A 142 -8.59 19.75 6.29
N GLU A 143 -9.61 18.91 6.18
CA GLU A 143 -11.01 19.33 6.15
C GLU A 143 -11.89 18.25 6.78
N GLY A 144 -12.82 18.63 7.65
CA GLY A 144 -13.81 17.72 8.23
C GLY A 144 -13.22 16.55 9.02
N GLY A 145 -12.06 16.74 9.65
CA GLY A 145 -11.36 15.68 10.40
C GLY A 145 -10.58 14.69 9.51
N HIS A 146 -10.44 14.98 8.22
CA HIS A 146 -9.67 14.18 7.27
C HIS A 146 -8.45 14.96 6.76
N VAL A 147 -7.42 14.21 6.38
CA VAL A 147 -6.33 14.69 5.54
C VAL A 147 -6.55 14.15 4.13
N TYR A 148 -6.58 15.05 3.15
CA TYR A 148 -6.73 14.74 1.74
C TYR A 148 -5.38 14.79 1.03
N GLY A 149 -5.10 13.82 0.20
CA GLY A 149 -3.89 13.79 -0.62
C GLY A 149 -3.58 12.40 -1.16
N ARG A 150 -2.85 12.33 -2.26
CA ARG A 150 -2.34 11.08 -2.81
C ARG A 150 -1.32 10.47 -1.85
N GLY A 151 -1.49 9.18 -1.54
CA GLY A 151 -0.66 8.45 -0.58
C GLY A 151 -1.12 8.57 0.88
N THR A 152 -2.33 9.09 1.14
CA THR A 152 -2.83 9.22 2.52
C THR A 152 -3.25 7.88 3.14
N VAL A 153 -3.56 6.87 2.32
CA VAL A 153 -3.87 5.49 2.74
C VAL A 153 -3.10 4.44 1.94
N ASP A 154 -2.13 4.91 1.08
CA ASP A 154 -1.31 4.06 0.24
C ASP A 154 -0.02 4.80 -0.18
N ASP A 155 1.10 4.76 0.55
CA ASP A 155 1.37 4.04 1.82
C ASP A 155 2.05 4.98 2.85
N LYS A 156 1.86 6.33 2.71
CA LYS A 156 2.52 7.32 3.57
C LYS A 156 2.01 7.31 5.02
N ASP A 157 0.85 6.70 5.26
CA ASP A 157 0.32 6.44 6.61
C ASP A 157 1.10 5.35 7.34
N ASN A 158 1.39 4.21 6.69
CA ASN A 158 2.28 3.18 7.22
C ASN A 158 3.68 3.74 7.44
N LEU A 159 4.18 4.49 6.45
CA LEU A 159 5.51 5.09 6.53
C LEU A 159 5.62 6.07 7.70
N ALA A 160 4.61 6.93 7.92
CA ALA A 160 4.56 7.86 9.05
C ALA A 160 4.46 7.10 10.38
N ALA A 161 3.63 6.04 10.44
CA ALA A 161 3.48 5.23 11.64
C ALA A 161 4.78 4.49 12.01
N ALA A 162 5.47 3.91 11.03
CA ALA A 162 6.77 3.27 11.21
C ALA A 162 7.84 4.27 11.66
N LEU A 163 7.89 5.46 11.03
CA LEU A 163 8.81 6.54 11.40
C LEU A 163 8.61 6.96 12.86
N VAL A 164 7.40 7.35 13.24
CA VAL A 164 7.09 7.82 14.60
C VAL A 164 7.35 6.72 15.63
N THR A 165 6.99 5.47 15.34
CA THR A 165 7.29 4.33 16.23
C THR A 165 8.80 4.18 16.45
N THR A 166 9.61 4.32 15.40
CA THR A 166 11.08 4.26 15.49
C THR A 166 11.63 5.40 16.36
N LEU A 167 11.11 6.63 16.19
CA LEU A 167 11.50 7.78 17.01
C LEU A 167 11.15 7.56 18.49
N LEU A 168 9.96 7.05 18.78
CA LEU A 168 9.52 6.76 20.16
C LEU A 168 10.39 5.70 20.83
N LEU A 169 10.70 4.61 20.14
CA LEU A 169 11.60 3.56 20.67
C LEU A 169 12.96 4.14 21.07
N LYS A 170 13.53 5.00 20.23
CA LYS A 170 14.81 5.67 20.49
C LYS A 170 14.73 6.62 21.67
N ARG A 171 13.79 7.55 21.68
CA ARG A 171 13.65 8.61 22.68
C ARG A 171 13.33 8.09 24.07
N LEU A 172 12.51 7.04 24.15
CA LEU A 172 12.11 6.41 25.41
C LEU A 172 13.13 5.37 25.89
N ASN A 173 14.24 5.18 25.15
CA ASN A 173 15.27 4.20 25.44
C ASN A 173 14.67 2.81 25.75
N VAL A 174 13.71 2.36 24.92
CA VAL A 174 13.03 1.08 25.13
C VAL A 174 14.07 -0.05 25.05
N PRO A 175 14.24 -0.87 26.10
CA PRO A 175 15.13 -2.01 26.01
C PRO A 175 14.58 -3.02 25.02
N LEU A 176 15.37 -3.38 24.00
CA LEU A 176 14.94 -4.24 22.91
C LEU A 176 15.57 -5.63 22.99
N ALA A 177 14.76 -6.68 22.88
CA ALA A 177 15.18 -8.08 22.79
C ALA A 177 15.61 -8.47 21.37
N ARG A 178 15.21 -7.70 20.37
CA ARG A 178 15.54 -7.85 18.95
C ARG A 178 15.83 -6.50 18.32
N ASP A 179 16.62 -6.50 17.26
CA ASP A 179 16.76 -5.31 16.44
C ASP A 179 15.39 -4.92 15.87
N VAL A 180 15.11 -3.62 15.82
CA VAL A 180 13.99 -3.07 15.04
C VAL A 180 14.57 -2.34 13.84
N ILE A 181 14.20 -2.79 12.65
CA ILE A 181 14.65 -2.26 11.36
C ILE A 181 13.51 -1.44 10.78
N PHE A 182 13.81 -0.21 10.38
CA PHE A 182 12.94 0.64 9.58
C PHE A 182 13.40 0.58 8.13
N LEU A 183 12.49 0.38 7.19
CA LEU A 183 12.73 0.49 5.76
C LEU A 183 11.69 1.41 5.14
N ALA A 184 12.15 2.44 4.42
CA ALA A 184 11.33 3.15 3.45
C ALA A 184 11.87 2.83 2.05
N GLU A 185 11.05 2.23 1.23
CA GLU A 185 11.45 1.72 -0.07
C GLU A 185 10.80 2.46 -1.24
N SER A 186 11.32 2.24 -2.45
CA SER A 186 10.89 2.88 -3.68
C SER A 186 10.25 1.89 -4.63
N GLY A 187 9.27 2.35 -5.43
CA GLY A 187 8.85 1.66 -6.65
C GLY A 187 7.86 0.54 -6.48
N GLU A 188 7.16 0.44 -5.37
CA GLU A 188 6.09 -0.55 -5.16
C GLU A 188 5.01 -0.41 -6.23
N GLU A 189 4.55 0.80 -6.47
CA GLU A 189 3.43 1.17 -7.34
C GLU A 189 3.72 1.02 -8.85
N GLY A 190 4.95 0.74 -9.20
CA GLY A 190 5.30 0.62 -10.62
C GLY A 190 6.44 -0.32 -10.94
N ASN A 191 7.61 -0.11 -10.38
CA ASN A 191 8.80 -0.90 -10.67
C ASN A 191 9.60 -1.22 -9.41
N SER A 192 9.26 -2.31 -8.76
CA SER A 192 9.90 -2.80 -7.54
C SER A 192 11.39 -3.18 -7.70
N ASN A 193 11.94 -3.11 -8.93
CA ASN A 193 13.37 -3.30 -9.15
C ASN A 193 14.25 -2.25 -8.45
N PHE A 194 13.71 -1.05 -8.17
CA PHE A 194 14.42 0.02 -7.46
C PHE A 194 14.31 -0.10 -5.95
N GLY A 195 13.23 -0.73 -5.44
CA GLY A 195 12.92 -0.94 -4.04
C GLY A 195 13.21 -2.36 -3.59
N ILE A 196 12.13 -3.09 -3.23
CA ILE A 196 12.27 -4.36 -2.52
C ILE A 196 13.09 -5.42 -3.30
N GLN A 197 13.01 -5.48 -4.63
CA GLN A 197 13.81 -6.44 -5.39
C GLN A 197 15.31 -6.12 -5.29
N PHE A 198 15.70 -4.83 -5.36
CA PHE A 198 17.05 -4.39 -5.13
C PHE A 198 17.53 -4.72 -3.71
N MET A 199 16.68 -4.39 -2.71
CA MET A 199 16.97 -4.67 -1.30
C MET A 199 17.17 -6.17 -1.04
N VAL A 200 16.26 -7.01 -1.53
CA VAL A 200 16.31 -8.47 -1.34
C VAL A 200 17.46 -9.13 -2.09
N ASN A 201 17.86 -8.60 -3.23
CA ASN A 201 18.91 -9.20 -4.06
C ASN A 201 20.32 -8.74 -3.70
N GLN A 202 20.50 -7.50 -3.24
CA GLN A 202 21.82 -6.90 -3.04
C GLN A 202 22.06 -6.43 -1.59
N HIS A 203 20.99 -6.15 -0.82
CA HIS A 203 21.03 -5.58 0.53
C HIS A 203 20.20 -6.38 1.54
N PHE A 204 20.01 -7.69 1.30
CA PHE A 204 19.18 -8.50 2.19
C PHE A 204 19.68 -8.55 3.65
N PRO A 205 20.99 -8.62 3.96
CA PRO A 205 21.48 -8.60 5.34
C PRO A 205 21.05 -7.36 6.14
N GLU A 206 20.83 -6.22 5.47
CA GLU A 206 20.41 -4.97 6.11
C GLU A 206 18.94 -5.01 6.53
N ILE A 207 18.12 -5.85 5.87
CA ILE A 207 16.68 -5.95 6.11
C ILE A 207 16.23 -7.34 6.57
N GLU A 208 17.15 -8.31 6.70
CA GLU A 208 16.80 -9.66 7.16
C GLU A 208 16.14 -9.63 8.54
N ALA A 209 14.95 -10.21 8.63
CA ALA A 209 14.15 -10.22 9.84
C ALA A 209 13.41 -11.56 10.04
N GLU A 210 12.92 -11.78 11.25
CA GLU A 210 11.97 -12.88 11.53
C GLU A 210 10.57 -12.51 11.08
N TYR A 211 10.16 -11.29 11.42
CA TYR A 211 8.86 -10.72 11.13
C TYR A 211 9.00 -9.42 10.37
N CYS A 212 8.03 -9.16 9.48
CA CYS A 212 7.86 -7.88 8.80
C CYS A 212 6.44 -7.38 9.02
N LEU A 213 6.30 -6.09 9.33
CA LEU A 213 5.04 -5.36 9.32
C LEU A 213 5.08 -4.36 8.16
N ALA A 214 4.09 -4.43 7.27
CA ALA A 214 3.97 -3.59 6.08
C ALA A 214 2.50 -3.31 5.77
N GLU A 215 2.20 -2.72 4.62
CA GLU A 215 0.86 -2.46 4.12
C GLU A 215 0.01 -3.73 3.87
N GLY A 216 -1.29 -3.55 3.59
CA GLY A 216 -2.20 -4.58 3.03
C GLY A 216 -3.25 -5.12 4.00
N GLY A 217 -3.18 -4.79 5.30
CA GLY A 217 -4.23 -5.01 6.29
C GLY A 217 -4.99 -3.73 6.61
N GLY A 218 -5.65 -3.70 7.75
CA GLY A 218 -6.32 -2.49 8.24
C GLY A 218 -7.48 -2.79 9.18
N VAL A 219 -8.23 -1.77 9.53
CA VAL A 219 -9.42 -1.89 10.37
C VAL A 219 -10.63 -1.38 9.61
N SER A 220 -11.64 -2.22 9.46
CA SER A 220 -12.87 -1.88 8.74
C SER A 220 -13.85 -1.14 9.65
N ARG A 221 -14.32 0.02 9.19
CA ARG A 221 -15.39 0.79 9.81
C ARG A 221 -16.60 0.85 8.89
N ILE A 222 -17.80 0.84 9.47
CA ILE A 222 -19.08 1.03 8.78
C ILE A 222 -19.89 2.02 9.61
N ASN A 223 -20.38 3.07 9.00
CA ASN A 223 -21.09 4.16 9.66
C ASN A 223 -20.33 4.73 10.87
N GLY A 224 -19.00 4.87 10.73
CA GLY A 224 -18.14 5.39 11.79
C GLY A 224 -17.79 4.41 12.91
N GLU A 225 -18.31 3.18 12.89
CA GLU A 225 -18.06 2.15 13.90
C GLU A 225 -17.06 1.10 13.42
N VAL A 226 -16.10 0.75 14.27
CA VAL A 226 -15.17 -0.36 14.01
C VAL A 226 -15.94 -1.68 13.98
N LYS A 227 -15.74 -2.49 12.96
CA LYS A 227 -16.34 -3.81 12.79
C LYS A 227 -15.37 -4.94 13.06
N TYR A 228 -14.21 -4.90 12.42
CA TYR A 228 -13.14 -5.89 12.61
C TYR A 228 -11.80 -5.31 12.12
N ALA A 229 -10.72 -5.93 12.56
CA ALA A 229 -9.38 -5.71 12.01
C ALA A 229 -9.03 -6.83 11.03
N THR A 230 -8.26 -6.52 9.99
CA THR A 230 -7.68 -7.51 9.08
C THR A 230 -6.17 -7.46 9.15
N VAL A 231 -5.55 -8.64 9.16
CA VAL A 231 -4.09 -8.79 9.03
C VAL A 231 -3.84 -9.63 7.79
N GLN A 232 -3.15 -9.05 6.80
CA GLN A 232 -2.78 -9.79 5.61
C GLN A 232 -1.67 -10.79 5.92
N MET A 233 -1.96 -12.08 5.70
CA MET A 233 -1.05 -13.19 5.95
C MET A 233 -0.33 -13.65 4.68
N LEU A 234 -0.98 -13.46 3.53
CA LEU A 234 -0.53 -13.87 2.20
C LEU A 234 -1.28 -13.07 1.14
N GLU A 235 -0.90 -13.25 -0.11
CA GLU A 235 -1.48 -12.53 -1.25
C GLU A 235 -1.52 -13.39 -2.49
N LYS A 236 -2.37 -13.01 -3.44
CA LYS A 236 -2.43 -13.64 -4.76
C LYS A 236 -1.25 -13.20 -5.63
N ILE A 237 -0.91 -14.04 -6.60
CA ILE A 237 0.26 -13.82 -7.47
C ILE A 237 -0.23 -13.33 -8.83
N PRO A 238 0.15 -12.11 -9.25
CA PRO A 238 -0.16 -11.61 -10.59
C PRO A 238 0.53 -12.46 -11.66
N ARG A 239 -0.24 -12.92 -12.67
CA ARG A 239 0.24 -13.64 -13.84
C ARG A 239 -0.60 -13.26 -15.04
N GLY A 240 -0.17 -12.27 -15.83
CA GLY A 240 -0.91 -11.92 -17.05
C GLY A 240 -0.91 -13.07 -18.05
N ILE A 241 -2.05 -13.26 -18.72
CA ILE A 241 -2.18 -14.19 -19.85
C ILE A 241 -2.59 -13.40 -21.09
N GLU A 242 -1.97 -13.69 -22.22
CA GLU A 242 -2.34 -13.15 -23.53
C GLU A 242 -3.10 -14.20 -24.34
N LEU A 243 -4.19 -13.77 -24.94
CA LEU A 243 -4.88 -14.48 -26.00
C LEU A 243 -4.52 -13.80 -27.31
N VAL A 244 -3.89 -14.52 -28.25
CA VAL A 244 -3.50 -13.98 -29.56
C VAL A 244 -4.19 -14.78 -30.64
N ALA A 245 -5.17 -14.18 -31.28
CA ALA A 245 -5.86 -14.81 -32.42
C ALA A 245 -5.15 -14.45 -33.73
N HIS A 246 -4.94 -15.45 -34.57
CA HIS A 246 -4.34 -15.33 -35.89
C HIS A 246 -5.35 -15.67 -36.98
N GLY A 247 -5.27 -14.97 -38.11
CA GLY A 247 -6.12 -15.20 -39.23
C GLY A 247 -5.51 -14.68 -40.55
N ILE A 248 -6.30 -14.79 -41.62
CA ILE A 248 -5.90 -14.24 -42.91
C ILE A 248 -6.45 -12.82 -43.03
N SER A 249 -5.55 -11.87 -43.38
CA SER A 249 -6.02 -10.50 -43.68
C SER A 249 -6.72 -10.44 -45.05
N GLY A 250 -7.72 -9.54 -45.14
CA GLY A 250 -8.49 -9.44 -46.36
C GLY A 250 -9.34 -8.18 -46.46
N HIS A 251 -10.07 -8.06 -47.57
CA HIS A 251 -10.98 -6.95 -47.77
C HIS A 251 -12.25 -7.17 -46.92
N GLY A 252 -12.66 -6.19 -46.14
CA GLY A 252 -13.81 -6.29 -45.21
C GLY A 252 -15.17 -6.63 -45.87
N SER A 253 -15.33 -6.40 -47.20
CA SER A 253 -16.52 -6.82 -47.90
C SER A 253 -16.59 -8.32 -48.20
N VAL A 254 -15.55 -9.08 -47.95
CA VAL A 254 -15.45 -10.55 -48.12
C VAL A 254 -15.20 -11.18 -46.76
N PRO A 255 -16.26 -11.50 -45.99
CA PRO A 255 -16.09 -12.11 -44.68
C PRO A 255 -15.32 -13.42 -44.76
N LEU A 256 -14.33 -13.60 -43.85
CA LEU A 256 -13.51 -14.80 -43.73
C LEU A 256 -13.81 -15.52 -42.42
N GLU A 257 -13.92 -16.85 -42.44
CA GLU A 257 -14.06 -17.67 -41.22
C GLU A 257 -12.86 -17.50 -40.30
N SER A 258 -11.65 -17.30 -40.84
CA SER A 258 -10.43 -17.07 -40.11
C SER A 258 -10.24 -15.65 -39.55
N ASN A 259 -11.34 -14.85 -39.44
CA ASN A 259 -11.23 -13.49 -38.91
C ASN A 259 -10.74 -13.50 -37.46
N ALA A 260 -9.53 -12.97 -37.21
CA ALA A 260 -8.88 -12.97 -35.91
C ALA A 260 -9.72 -12.29 -34.81
N ILE A 261 -10.49 -11.23 -35.14
CA ILE A 261 -11.37 -10.57 -34.17
C ILE A 261 -12.49 -11.51 -33.72
N VAL A 262 -13.06 -12.31 -34.60
CA VAL A 262 -14.15 -13.24 -34.28
C VAL A 262 -13.65 -14.35 -33.37
N HIS A 263 -12.51 -14.96 -33.71
CA HIS A 263 -11.87 -15.97 -32.87
C HIS A 263 -11.54 -15.42 -31.47
N LEU A 264 -10.91 -14.24 -31.41
CA LEU A 264 -10.56 -13.60 -30.14
C LEU A 264 -11.80 -13.27 -29.29
N ALA A 265 -12.85 -12.71 -29.89
CA ALA A 265 -14.09 -12.37 -29.20
C ALA A 265 -14.76 -13.62 -28.60
N GLY A 266 -14.80 -14.72 -29.35
CA GLY A 266 -15.28 -16.02 -28.87
C GLY A 266 -14.45 -16.55 -27.69
N ALA A 267 -13.14 -16.46 -27.76
CA ALA A 267 -12.23 -16.87 -26.68
C ALA A 267 -12.43 -16.04 -25.41
N VAL A 268 -12.47 -14.71 -25.53
CA VAL A 268 -12.69 -13.79 -24.40
C VAL A 268 -14.05 -14.01 -23.76
N ALA A 269 -15.11 -14.23 -24.55
CA ALA A 269 -16.44 -14.53 -24.02
C ALA A 269 -16.47 -15.81 -23.19
N LYS A 270 -15.80 -16.89 -23.66
CA LYS A 270 -15.70 -18.15 -22.92
C LYS A 270 -14.94 -17.97 -21.60
N VAL A 271 -13.79 -17.28 -21.63
CA VAL A 271 -12.99 -17.03 -20.44
C VAL A 271 -13.73 -16.12 -19.46
N GLY A 272 -14.42 -15.10 -19.94
CA GLY A 272 -15.22 -14.20 -19.10
C GLY A 272 -16.41 -14.87 -18.43
N ALA A 273 -16.97 -15.93 -19.05
CA ALA A 273 -18.02 -16.74 -18.46
C ALA A 273 -17.50 -17.87 -17.55
N TRP A 274 -16.22 -18.17 -17.63
CA TRP A 274 -15.61 -19.24 -16.81
C TRP A 274 -15.31 -18.75 -15.40
N ARG A 275 -15.67 -19.56 -14.43
CA ARG A 275 -15.41 -19.31 -13.02
C ARG A 275 -14.57 -20.49 -12.47
N PRO A 276 -13.27 -20.27 -12.21
CA PRO A 276 -12.43 -21.31 -11.58
C PRO A 276 -12.98 -21.75 -10.23
N GLU A 277 -12.70 -23.00 -9.85
CA GLU A 277 -13.15 -23.56 -8.58
C GLU A 277 -12.58 -22.81 -7.37
N ILE A 278 -13.39 -22.75 -6.30
CA ILE A 278 -12.94 -22.21 -5.01
C ILE A 278 -12.05 -23.21 -4.29
N ARG A 279 -11.01 -22.67 -3.65
CA ARG A 279 -10.11 -23.42 -2.78
C ARG A 279 -9.84 -22.63 -1.49
N PHE A 280 -9.57 -23.36 -0.42
CA PHE A 280 -9.29 -22.80 0.88
C PHE A 280 -7.89 -23.17 1.32
N ASN A 281 -7.20 -22.24 1.94
CA ASN A 281 -6.05 -22.45 2.80
C ASN A 281 -6.44 -22.18 4.26
N GLU A 282 -5.51 -22.32 5.20
CA GLU A 282 -5.75 -22.10 6.62
C GLU A 282 -6.22 -20.65 6.89
N THR A 283 -5.61 -19.68 6.23
CA THR A 283 -5.93 -18.26 6.37
C THR A 283 -7.35 -17.95 5.92
N THR A 284 -7.71 -18.31 4.69
CA THR A 284 -9.06 -18.02 4.15
C THR A 284 -10.15 -18.81 4.87
N GLY A 285 -9.89 -20.06 5.24
CA GLY A 285 -10.82 -20.84 6.06
C GLY A 285 -11.05 -20.20 7.44
N THR A 286 -9.98 -19.71 8.07
CA THR A 286 -10.09 -19.01 9.36
C THR A 286 -10.78 -17.65 9.21
N TYR A 287 -10.50 -16.93 8.14
CA TYR A 287 -11.18 -15.68 7.80
C TYR A 287 -12.70 -15.86 7.79
N PHE A 288 -13.21 -16.78 6.96
CA PHE A 288 -14.66 -17.00 6.85
C PHE A 288 -15.32 -17.52 8.12
N ARG A 289 -14.63 -18.38 8.90
CA ARG A 289 -15.16 -18.81 10.22
C ARG A 289 -15.30 -17.64 11.18
N LYS A 290 -14.28 -16.80 11.30
CA LYS A 290 -14.32 -15.62 12.19
C LYS A 290 -15.32 -14.58 11.69
N LEU A 291 -15.37 -14.31 10.37
CA LEU A 291 -16.32 -13.38 9.77
C LEU A 291 -17.77 -13.81 10.02
N ALA A 292 -18.08 -15.09 9.83
CA ALA A 292 -19.40 -15.63 10.13
C ALA A 292 -19.83 -15.44 11.59
N ALA A 293 -18.87 -15.48 12.53
CA ALA A 293 -19.17 -15.33 13.96
C ALA A 293 -19.55 -13.89 14.36
N ILE A 294 -19.14 -12.89 13.58
CA ILE A 294 -19.38 -11.47 13.88
C ILE A 294 -20.39 -10.81 12.93
N SER A 295 -20.89 -11.54 11.93
CA SER A 295 -21.81 -11.02 10.91
C SER A 295 -23.28 -11.26 11.29
N PRO A 296 -24.21 -10.45 10.76
CA PRO A 296 -25.64 -10.68 10.91
C PRO A 296 -26.04 -12.06 10.39
N PRO A 297 -27.04 -12.73 11.02
CA PRO A 297 -27.41 -14.12 10.69
C PRO A 297 -27.73 -14.39 9.23
N GLU A 298 -28.33 -13.41 8.54
CA GLU A 298 -28.74 -13.48 7.13
C GLU A 298 -27.56 -13.53 6.16
N VAL A 299 -26.40 -12.96 6.52
CA VAL A 299 -25.18 -12.98 5.75
C VAL A 299 -24.24 -14.08 6.27
N ALA A 300 -24.13 -14.24 7.58
CA ALA A 300 -23.28 -15.22 8.25
C ALA A 300 -23.49 -16.66 7.75
N LYS A 301 -24.70 -16.99 7.31
CA LYS A 301 -24.99 -18.32 6.74
C LYS A 301 -24.15 -18.61 5.50
N TYR A 302 -23.98 -17.66 4.59
CA TYR A 302 -23.18 -17.84 3.37
C TYR A 302 -21.70 -18.02 3.67
N TYR A 303 -21.19 -17.32 4.68
CA TYR A 303 -19.79 -17.48 5.12
C TYR A 303 -19.54 -18.85 5.78
N ARG A 304 -20.55 -19.45 6.43
CA ARG A 304 -20.47 -20.84 6.93
C ARG A 304 -20.64 -21.85 5.80
N ASP A 305 -21.64 -21.62 4.94
CA ASP A 305 -22.05 -22.54 3.90
C ASP A 305 -20.98 -22.71 2.81
N VAL A 306 -20.20 -21.65 2.50
CA VAL A 306 -19.09 -21.75 1.56
C VAL A 306 -17.98 -22.71 2.05
N LEU A 307 -17.88 -22.93 3.36
CA LEU A 307 -16.95 -23.88 3.97
C LEU A 307 -17.55 -25.32 4.08
N SER A 308 -18.78 -25.53 3.63
CA SER A 308 -19.47 -26.82 3.73
C SER A 308 -18.79 -27.91 2.88
N THR A 309 -18.78 -29.12 3.40
CA THR A 309 -18.40 -30.33 2.65
C THR A 309 -19.46 -30.76 1.66
N ASP A 310 -20.73 -30.36 1.86
CA ASP A 310 -21.81 -30.57 0.90
C ASP A 310 -21.59 -29.64 -0.32
N ALA A 311 -21.37 -30.26 -1.49
CA ALA A 311 -21.07 -29.55 -2.71
C ALA A 311 -22.21 -28.61 -3.17
N LYS A 312 -23.48 -28.97 -2.93
CA LYS A 312 -24.64 -28.15 -3.30
C LYS A 312 -24.75 -26.91 -2.41
N VAL A 313 -24.56 -27.09 -1.09
CA VAL A 313 -24.57 -26.00 -0.11
C VAL A 313 -23.45 -25.03 -0.42
N ARG A 314 -22.24 -25.54 -0.66
CA ARG A 314 -21.07 -24.75 -0.99
C ARG A 314 -21.24 -23.97 -2.32
N ALA A 315 -21.79 -24.62 -3.36
CA ALA A 315 -22.02 -23.96 -4.65
C ALA A 315 -23.03 -22.83 -4.53
N ALA A 316 -24.12 -23.01 -3.80
CA ALA A 316 -25.10 -21.93 -3.59
C ALA A 316 -24.51 -20.75 -2.82
N ALA A 317 -23.66 -21.00 -1.84
CA ALA A 317 -22.95 -19.96 -1.11
C ALA A 317 -21.90 -19.23 -1.99
N ASP A 318 -21.19 -19.98 -2.84
CA ASP A 318 -20.25 -19.41 -3.83
C ASP A 318 -20.96 -18.52 -4.85
N ASP A 319 -22.14 -18.94 -5.36
CA ASP A 319 -22.94 -18.12 -6.26
C ASP A 319 -23.35 -16.81 -5.59
N TRP A 320 -23.79 -16.87 -4.34
CA TRP A 320 -24.17 -15.67 -3.60
C TRP A 320 -22.97 -14.73 -3.37
N LEU A 321 -21.79 -15.26 -3.00
CA LEU A 321 -20.58 -14.46 -2.82
C LEU A 321 -20.15 -13.81 -4.15
N PHE A 322 -20.25 -14.53 -5.25
CA PHE A 322 -19.91 -14.01 -6.57
C PHE A 322 -20.77 -12.81 -6.96
N GLU A 323 -22.06 -12.89 -6.69
CA GLU A 323 -23.03 -11.84 -7.04
C GLU A 323 -23.00 -10.65 -6.09
N ASN A 324 -22.80 -10.89 -4.78
CA ASN A 324 -22.98 -9.85 -3.77
C ASN A 324 -21.67 -9.36 -3.14
N GLU A 325 -20.61 -10.18 -3.16
CA GLU A 325 -19.32 -9.88 -2.53
C GLU A 325 -18.13 -10.29 -3.41
N PRO A 326 -17.91 -9.63 -4.55
CA PRO A 326 -16.89 -10.04 -5.53
C PRO A 326 -15.48 -10.16 -4.96
N ARG A 327 -15.14 -9.34 -3.93
CA ARG A 327 -13.84 -9.42 -3.26
C ARG A 327 -13.66 -10.73 -2.51
N HIS A 328 -14.67 -11.19 -1.77
CA HIS A 328 -14.66 -12.48 -1.08
C HIS A 328 -14.62 -13.65 -2.06
N SER A 329 -15.41 -13.56 -3.14
CA SER A 329 -15.38 -14.54 -4.22
C SER A 329 -13.99 -14.61 -4.87
N SER A 330 -13.36 -13.46 -5.17
CA SER A 330 -12.00 -13.42 -5.72
C SER A 330 -10.96 -13.98 -4.76
N MET A 331 -11.10 -13.78 -3.45
CA MET A 331 -10.18 -14.33 -2.44
C MET A 331 -10.10 -15.87 -2.50
N LEU A 332 -11.17 -16.54 -2.89
CA LEU A 332 -11.29 -18.00 -2.82
C LEU A 332 -10.83 -18.75 -4.09
N ARG A 333 -10.43 -18.06 -5.16
CA ARG A 333 -10.07 -18.69 -6.42
C ARG A 333 -8.98 -17.95 -7.16
N THR A 334 -8.30 -18.60 -8.09
CA THR A 334 -7.55 -17.91 -9.14
C THR A 334 -8.56 -17.13 -9.98
N SER A 335 -8.47 -15.79 -9.98
CA SER A 335 -9.39 -14.93 -10.70
C SER A 335 -8.82 -14.52 -12.06
N VAL A 336 -9.71 -14.37 -13.05
CA VAL A 336 -9.36 -13.99 -14.42
C VAL A 336 -10.27 -12.83 -14.85
N SER A 337 -9.66 -11.74 -15.30
CA SER A 337 -10.38 -10.57 -15.81
C SER A 337 -9.81 -10.15 -17.16
N PRO A 338 -10.60 -10.20 -18.26
CA PRO A 338 -10.18 -9.64 -19.54
C PRO A 338 -10.22 -8.10 -19.50
N ASN A 339 -9.04 -7.47 -19.48
CA ASN A 339 -8.96 -6.02 -19.28
C ASN A 339 -8.55 -5.24 -20.54
N ILE A 340 -7.86 -5.89 -21.49
CA ILE A 340 -7.43 -5.24 -22.73
C ILE A 340 -7.88 -6.10 -23.92
N PHE A 341 -8.45 -5.45 -24.93
CA PHE A 341 -8.85 -6.06 -26.19
C PHE A 341 -8.45 -5.16 -27.36
N ASN A 342 -7.59 -5.66 -28.23
CA ASN A 342 -7.09 -4.93 -29.40
C ASN A 342 -7.28 -5.76 -30.67
N GLY A 343 -7.80 -5.16 -31.75
CA GLY A 343 -7.95 -5.83 -33.04
C GLY A 343 -8.43 -4.89 -34.11
N GLY A 344 -7.81 -4.99 -35.28
CA GLY A 344 -8.13 -4.17 -36.42
C GLY A 344 -7.65 -2.71 -36.28
N TYR A 345 -7.54 -2.04 -37.44
CA TYR A 345 -7.09 -0.65 -37.51
C TYR A 345 -7.91 0.15 -38.56
N ARG A 346 -8.75 -0.54 -39.34
CA ARG A 346 -9.56 0.08 -40.39
C ARG A 346 -10.81 -0.75 -40.68
N SER A 347 -11.95 -0.10 -40.86
CA SER A 347 -13.27 -0.75 -41.02
C SER A 347 -13.40 -1.65 -42.26
N ASN A 348 -12.64 -1.39 -43.33
CA ASN A 348 -12.65 -2.16 -44.56
C ASN A 348 -11.51 -3.18 -44.70
N VAL A 349 -10.80 -3.49 -43.61
CA VAL A 349 -9.71 -4.46 -43.56
C VAL A 349 -9.97 -5.52 -42.48
N ILE A 350 -9.94 -6.79 -42.87
CA ILE A 350 -9.90 -7.91 -41.90
C ILE A 350 -8.47 -8.04 -41.39
N PRO A 351 -8.22 -7.90 -40.07
CA PRO A 351 -6.87 -8.00 -39.54
C PRO A 351 -6.39 -9.46 -39.49
N SER A 352 -5.08 -9.66 -39.63
CA SER A 352 -4.43 -10.96 -39.47
C SER A 352 -4.17 -11.35 -38.01
N GLU A 353 -4.27 -10.38 -37.09
CA GLU A 353 -4.04 -10.60 -35.68
C GLU A 353 -5.00 -9.76 -34.84
N ALA A 354 -5.44 -10.35 -33.72
CA ALA A 354 -6.13 -9.64 -32.65
C ALA A 354 -5.64 -10.21 -31.31
N LYS A 355 -5.57 -9.36 -30.27
CA LYS A 355 -4.96 -9.70 -28.98
C LYS A 355 -5.81 -9.23 -27.81
N ALA A 356 -5.96 -10.07 -26.79
CA ALA A 356 -6.50 -9.69 -25.50
C ALA A 356 -5.51 -9.98 -24.39
N THR A 357 -5.53 -9.15 -23.31
CA THR A 357 -4.75 -9.39 -22.10
C THR A 357 -5.70 -9.64 -20.95
N LEU A 358 -5.48 -10.75 -20.27
CA LEU A 358 -6.18 -11.18 -19.06
C LEU A 358 -5.35 -10.82 -17.85
N ASP A 359 -5.90 -10.09 -16.91
CA ASP A 359 -5.34 -9.98 -15.54
C ASP A 359 -5.71 -11.25 -14.79
N VAL A 360 -4.72 -12.06 -14.49
CA VAL A 360 -4.87 -13.30 -13.73
C VAL A 360 -4.21 -13.12 -12.37
N ARG A 361 -4.97 -13.36 -11.31
CA ARG A 361 -4.49 -13.33 -9.92
C ARG A 361 -4.57 -14.76 -9.38
N MET A 362 -3.43 -15.45 -9.40
CA MET A 362 -3.34 -16.85 -9.00
C MET A 362 -3.36 -17.00 -7.49
N LEU A 363 -3.97 -18.08 -7.00
CA LEU A 363 -3.76 -18.51 -5.62
C LEU A 363 -2.29 -18.85 -5.39
N PRO A 364 -1.73 -18.67 -4.18
CA PRO A 364 -0.31 -18.90 -3.91
C PRO A 364 0.19 -20.32 -4.22
N ASP A 365 -0.71 -21.30 -4.08
CA ASP A 365 -0.46 -22.73 -4.34
C ASP A 365 -0.82 -23.17 -5.77
N GLU A 366 -1.22 -22.25 -6.66
CA GLU A 366 -1.58 -22.56 -8.04
C GLU A 366 -0.35 -22.98 -8.85
N ASN A 367 -0.50 -24.06 -9.62
CA ASN A 367 0.50 -24.41 -10.61
C ASN A 367 0.28 -23.60 -11.90
N PRO A 368 1.19 -22.66 -12.24
CA PRO A 368 0.95 -21.77 -13.38
C PRO A 368 0.79 -22.49 -14.72
N ALA A 369 1.59 -23.55 -14.95
CA ALA A 369 1.53 -24.29 -16.20
C ALA A 369 0.19 -25.07 -16.33
N ALA A 370 -0.24 -25.73 -15.26
CA ALA A 370 -1.53 -26.42 -15.24
C ALA A 370 -2.71 -25.45 -15.42
N PHE A 371 -2.64 -24.25 -14.81
CA PHE A 371 -3.67 -23.25 -14.98
C PHE A 371 -3.73 -22.71 -16.42
N LEU A 372 -2.58 -22.49 -17.06
CA LEU A 372 -2.52 -22.09 -18.47
C LEU A 372 -3.19 -23.13 -19.38
N GLU A 373 -3.02 -24.43 -19.09
CA GLU A 373 -3.71 -25.49 -19.83
C GLU A 373 -5.23 -25.48 -19.60
N GLN A 374 -5.70 -25.15 -18.40
CA GLN A 374 -7.13 -24.95 -18.14
C GLN A 374 -7.69 -23.81 -18.99
N VAL A 375 -6.97 -22.67 -19.07
CA VAL A 375 -7.37 -21.56 -19.94
C VAL A 375 -7.42 -21.99 -21.42
N ARG A 376 -6.43 -22.75 -21.91
CA ARG A 376 -6.44 -23.30 -23.28
C ARG A 376 -7.67 -24.18 -23.53
N HIS A 377 -7.99 -25.02 -22.54
CA HIS A 377 -9.17 -25.88 -22.65
C HIS A 377 -10.48 -25.07 -22.70
N VAL A 378 -10.59 -24.02 -21.89
CA VAL A 378 -11.76 -23.13 -21.89
C VAL A 378 -11.89 -22.37 -23.22
N VAL A 379 -10.79 -21.85 -23.74
CA VAL A 379 -10.72 -21.17 -25.04
C VAL A 379 -11.14 -22.12 -26.15
N ASN A 380 -10.59 -23.32 -26.17
CA ASN A 380 -10.89 -24.39 -27.16
C ASN A 380 -11.08 -23.83 -28.57
N ASP A 381 -10.06 -23.14 -29.08
CA ASP A 381 -10.01 -22.58 -30.42
C ASP A 381 -8.58 -22.66 -30.97
N PRO A 382 -8.32 -23.46 -32.04
CA PRO A 382 -6.97 -23.61 -32.56
C PRO A 382 -6.41 -22.34 -33.23
N GLY A 383 -7.28 -21.37 -33.57
CA GLY A 383 -6.88 -20.05 -34.11
C GLY A 383 -6.41 -19.07 -33.03
N VAL A 384 -6.45 -19.46 -31.73
CA VAL A 384 -6.09 -18.61 -30.62
C VAL A 384 -4.95 -19.21 -29.81
N GLU A 385 -3.78 -18.59 -29.87
CA GLU A 385 -2.64 -18.87 -29.01
C GLU A 385 -2.93 -18.36 -27.59
N VAL A 386 -2.69 -19.20 -26.58
CA VAL A 386 -2.79 -18.82 -25.15
C VAL A 386 -1.41 -18.94 -24.51
N ARG A 387 -0.89 -17.82 -24.01
CA ARG A 387 0.45 -17.77 -23.42
C ARG A 387 0.50 -16.81 -22.23
N PHE A 388 1.52 -16.94 -21.38
CA PHE A 388 1.80 -15.92 -20.38
C PHE A 388 2.24 -14.62 -21.03
N ALA A 389 1.76 -13.50 -20.52
CA ALA A 389 2.27 -12.18 -20.87
C ALA A 389 3.73 -12.02 -20.36
N ALA A 390 4.53 -11.26 -21.10
CA ALA A 390 5.86 -10.86 -20.63
C ALA A 390 5.70 -9.84 -19.50
N GLN A 391 5.75 -10.29 -18.26
CA GLN A 391 5.62 -9.45 -17.06
C GLN A 391 6.66 -9.86 -16.01
N ASN A 392 7.09 -8.89 -15.20
CA ASN A 392 7.75 -9.20 -13.94
C ASN A 392 6.74 -9.87 -13.03
N THR A 393 7.04 -11.09 -12.62
CA THR A 393 6.17 -11.86 -11.73
C THR A 393 6.67 -11.73 -10.29
N ARG A 394 5.75 -11.52 -9.34
CA ARG A 394 6.06 -11.63 -7.93
C ARG A 394 6.23 -13.10 -7.55
N PRO A 395 7.19 -13.47 -6.67
CA PRO A 395 7.39 -14.83 -6.25
C PRO A 395 6.25 -15.31 -5.35
N ALA A 396 6.00 -16.62 -5.34
CA ALA A 396 5.26 -17.24 -4.26
C ALA A 396 6.17 -17.38 -3.03
N GLY A 397 5.63 -17.16 -1.85
CA GLY A 397 6.31 -17.37 -0.58
C GLY A 397 5.41 -18.13 0.40
N PRO A 398 5.95 -18.69 1.48
CA PRO A 398 5.14 -19.34 2.50
C PRO A 398 4.21 -18.35 3.19
N ASP A 399 3.06 -18.84 3.62
CA ASP A 399 2.11 -18.07 4.42
C ASP A 399 2.75 -17.68 5.76
N ALA A 400 2.43 -16.49 6.27
CA ALA A 400 2.71 -16.14 7.64
C ALA A 400 1.87 -17.04 8.59
N ARG A 401 2.42 -17.40 9.73
CA ARG A 401 1.81 -18.39 10.61
C ARG A 401 0.81 -17.75 11.57
N LEU A 402 -0.38 -18.31 11.67
CA LEU A 402 -1.43 -17.87 12.59
C LEU A 402 -1.06 -18.10 14.08
N ASP A 403 -0.23 -19.09 14.37
CA ASP A 403 0.24 -19.40 15.72
C ASP A 403 1.51 -18.63 16.13
N SER A 404 2.04 -17.75 15.26
CA SER A 404 3.24 -16.96 15.50
C SER A 404 3.07 -15.95 16.65
N GLU A 405 4.21 -15.55 17.26
CA GLU A 405 4.25 -14.46 18.24
C GLU A 405 3.70 -13.16 17.63
N ALA A 406 4.04 -12.89 16.35
CA ALA A 406 3.63 -11.67 15.68
C ALA A 406 2.11 -11.60 15.47
N PHE A 407 1.47 -12.67 14.99
CA PHE A 407 0.03 -12.66 14.80
C PHE A 407 -0.72 -12.49 16.12
N LYS A 408 -0.27 -13.14 17.20
CA LYS A 408 -0.84 -12.99 18.54
C LYS A 408 -0.69 -11.57 19.09
N ALA A 409 0.46 -10.92 18.85
CA ALA A 409 0.69 -9.53 19.24
C ALA A 409 -0.26 -8.58 18.46
N LEU A 410 -0.45 -8.83 17.16
CA LEU A 410 -1.38 -8.09 16.31
C LEU A 410 -2.84 -8.23 16.79
N GLU A 411 -3.30 -9.45 17.10
CA GLU A 411 -4.64 -9.68 17.67
C GLU A 411 -4.83 -8.96 19.00
N ALA A 412 -3.84 -9.04 19.89
CA ALA A 412 -3.88 -8.39 21.20
C ALA A 412 -3.92 -6.86 21.07
N ALA A 413 -3.10 -6.28 20.20
CA ALA A 413 -3.08 -4.84 19.94
C ALA A 413 -4.38 -4.35 19.29
N ALA A 414 -4.92 -5.09 18.30
CA ALA A 414 -6.22 -4.76 17.68
C ALA A 414 -7.35 -4.73 18.72
N THR A 415 -7.35 -5.68 19.66
CA THR A 415 -8.31 -5.68 20.76
C THR A 415 -8.11 -4.48 21.68
N ARG A 416 -6.87 -4.16 22.09
CA ARG A 416 -6.59 -3.04 23.01
C ARG A 416 -6.90 -1.67 22.39
N VAL A 417 -6.51 -1.47 21.13
CA VAL A 417 -6.58 -0.16 20.48
C VAL A 417 -7.93 0.07 19.82
N TYR A 418 -8.49 -0.94 19.17
CA TYR A 418 -9.70 -0.81 18.35
C TYR A 418 -10.92 -1.52 18.92
N ASN A 419 -10.75 -2.33 19.96
CA ASN A 419 -11.79 -3.26 20.45
C ASN A 419 -12.33 -4.15 19.32
N ALA A 420 -11.46 -4.61 18.46
CA ALA A 420 -11.80 -5.33 17.23
C ALA A 420 -11.36 -6.80 17.29
N VAL A 421 -12.19 -7.67 16.70
CA VAL A 421 -11.80 -9.04 16.35
C VAL A 421 -10.86 -8.98 15.15
N THR A 422 -9.76 -9.74 15.18
CA THR A 422 -8.81 -9.82 14.07
C THR A 422 -9.13 -10.98 13.14
N LEU A 423 -9.23 -10.67 11.85
CA LEU A 423 -9.42 -11.63 10.77
C LEU A 423 -8.10 -11.77 9.99
N PRO A 424 -7.50 -12.97 9.91
CA PRO A 424 -6.38 -13.21 9.00
C PRO A 424 -6.89 -13.21 7.57
N THR A 425 -6.28 -12.44 6.66
CA THR A 425 -6.79 -12.30 5.29
C THR A 425 -5.73 -12.61 4.23
N MET A 426 -6.19 -12.97 3.03
CA MET A 426 -5.39 -13.05 1.82
C MET A 426 -5.75 -11.86 0.92
N SER A 427 -4.76 -11.04 0.56
CA SER A 427 -4.96 -9.97 -0.40
C SER A 427 -5.24 -10.53 -1.80
N THR A 428 -6.17 -9.91 -2.50
CA THR A 428 -6.39 -10.15 -3.94
C THR A 428 -5.45 -9.33 -4.82
N GLY A 429 -4.82 -8.28 -4.24
CA GLY A 429 -3.72 -7.51 -4.79
C GLY A 429 -2.37 -8.19 -4.54
N ALA A 430 -1.30 -7.45 -4.75
CA ALA A 430 0.06 -7.88 -4.50
C ALA A 430 0.82 -6.74 -3.84
N THR A 431 1.75 -7.08 -2.94
CA THR A 431 2.58 -6.14 -2.20
C THR A 431 4.04 -6.56 -2.29
N ASP A 432 4.94 -5.73 -1.84
CA ASP A 432 6.36 -6.05 -1.80
C ASP A 432 6.73 -7.09 -0.72
N MET A 433 5.79 -7.42 0.18
CA MET A 433 5.95 -8.54 1.12
C MET A 433 6.19 -9.89 0.43
N ALA A 434 5.73 -10.08 -0.82
CA ALA A 434 5.99 -11.31 -1.58
C ALA A 434 7.47 -11.62 -1.70
N GLN A 435 8.31 -10.62 -1.93
CA GLN A 435 9.76 -10.76 -2.07
C GLN A 435 10.42 -11.20 -0.76
N LEU A 436 9.97 -10.64 0.36
CA LEU A 436 10.46 -10.99 1.70
C LEU A 436 9.98 -12.38 2.13
N ARG A 437 8.72 -12.73 1.85
CA ARG A 437 8.18 -14.08 2.11
C ARG A 437 8.97 -15.14 1.36
N ALA A 438 9.35 -14.89 0.11
CA ALA A 438 10.19 -15.81 -0.67
C ALA A 438 11.58 -16.04 -0.06
N LYS A 439 12.07 -15.14 0.80
CA LYS A 439 13.30 -15.27 1.59
C LYS A 439 13.05 -15.86 2.99
N GLY A 440 11.81 -16.23 3.32
CA GLY A 440 11.46 -16.85 4.60
C GLY A 440 11.15 -15.86 5.72
N VAL A 441 10.98 -14.58 5.43
CA VAL A 441 10.48 -13.59 6.40
C VAL A 441 8.97 -13.74 6.54
N GLN A 442 8.46 -13.85 7.77
CA GLN A 442 7.01 -13.87 8.01
C GLN A 442 6.47 -12.44 7.97
N CYS A 443 5.75 -12.09 6.91
CA CYS A 443 5.25 -10.74 6.70
C CYS A 443 3.76 -10.64 6.99
N PHE A 444 3.39 -9.58 7.72
CA PHE A 444 2.02 -9.28 8.13
C PHE A 444 1.64 -7.90 7.61
N GLY A 445 0.60 -7.85 6.79
CA GLY A 445 0.07 -6.57 6.32
C GLY A 445 -0.88 -5.97 7.34
N ILE A 446 -0.63 -4.71 7.66
CA ILE A 446 -1.41 -3.89 8.59
C ILE A 446 -1.82 -2.58 7.93
N GLY A 447 -2.65 -1.79 8.56
CA GLY A 447 -3.07 -0.48 8.07
C GLY A 447 -4.02 0.22 9.04
N PRO A 448 -4.34 1.49 8.80
CA PRO A 448 -5.24 2.27 9.63
C PRO A 448 -6.68 1.78 9.54
N ALA A 449 -7.54 2.38 10.35
CA ALA A 449 -8.97 2.19 10.21
C ALA A 449 -9.51 3.09 9.08
N THR A 450 -10.27 2.47 8.17
CA THR A 450 -10.90 3.15 7.03
C THR A 450 -12.40 2.86 6.99
N ASP A 451 -13.18 3.84 6.55
CA ASP A 451 -14.61 3.66 6.31
C ASP A 451 -14.82 2.89 5.01
N LEU A 452 -15.51 1.74 5.05
CA LEU A 452 -15.77 0.92 3.86
C LEU A 452 -16.56 1.67 2.79
N GLU A 453 -17.29 2.70 3.18
CA GLU A 453 -18.04 3.59 2.29
C GLU A 453 -17.15 4.55 1.48
N ASP A 454 -15.92 4.78 1.90
CA ASP A 454 -15.01 5.72 1.22
C ASP A 454 -14.57 5.21 -0.15
N GLY A 455 -14.28 3.92 -0.28
CA GLY A 455 -13.91 3.33 -1.57
C GLY A 455 -14.95 3.59 -2.68
N PRO A 456 -16.22 3.15 -2.52
CA PRO A 456 -17.29 3.41 -3.49
C PRO A 456 -17.59 4.90 -3.74
N LYS A 457 -17.24 5.78 -2.79
CA LYS A 457 -17.41 7.24 -2.93
C LYS A 457 -16.21 7.94 -3.57
N GLY A 458 -15.16 7.19 -3.92
CA GLY A 458 -13.96 7.73 -4.55
C GLY A 458 -12.98 8.41 -3.57
N PHE A 459 -12.93 7.97 -2.30
CA PHE A 459 -12.02 8.49 -1.27
C PHE A 459 -10.95 7.47 -0.82
N GLY A 460 -10.98 6.25 -1.34
CA GLY A 460 -10.00 5.21 -1.00
C GLY A 460 -8.68 5.35 -1.78
N ALA A 461 -7.77 4.39 -1.56
CA ALA A 461 -6.51 4.27 -2.29
C ALA A 461 -6.73 4.35 -3.82
N HIS A 462 -5.79 4.96 -4.53
CA HIS A 462 -5.79 5.17 -5.99
C HIS A 462 -6.94 6.03 -6.53
N SER A 463 -7.83 6.54 -5.66
CA SER A 463 -8.93 7.42 -6.11
C SER A 463 -8.48 8.87 -6.32
N ASP A 464 -9.34 9.67 -6.96
CA ASP A 464 -9.06 11.10 -7.22
C ASP A 464 -9.34 12.00 -6.01
N GLN A 465 -9.75 11.45 -4.86
CA GLN A 465 -10.05 12.19 -3.62
C GLN A 465 -9.58 11.42 -2.39
N GLU A 466 -8.45 10.72 -2.51
CA GLU A 466 -7.89 9.89 -1.43
C GLU A 466 -7.76 10.68 -0.13
N ARG A 467 -8.18 10.04 0.99
CA ARG A 467 -8.18 10.68 2.30
C ARG A 467 -8.08 9.67 3.44
N ILE A 468 -7.61 10.16 4.58
CA ILE A 468 -7.60 9.42 5.84
C ILE A 468 -8.23 10.26 6.96
N LEU A 469 -8.93 9.62 7.90
CA LEU A 469 -9.34 10.26 9.15
C LEU A 469 -8.14 10.53 10.04
N GLU A 470 -7.97 11.77 10.52
CA GLU A 470 -6.87 12.15 11.41
C GLU A 470 -6.83 11.29 12.68
N ALA A 471 -7.99 11.09 13.30
CA ALA A 471 -8.10 10.26 14.50
C ALA A 471 -7.68 8.80 14.27
N GLU A 472 -7.93 8.26 13.07
CA GLU A 472 -7.57 6.88 12.76
C GLU A 472 -6.09 6.74 12.40
N LEU A 473 -5.47 7.76 11.82
CA LEU A 473 -4.01 7.82 11.68
C LEU A 473 -3.34 7.80 13.07
N HIS A 474 -3.83 8.59 14.03
CA HIS A 474 -3.29 8.61 15.39
C HIS A 474 -3.46 7.26 16.09
N ARG A 475 -4.64 6.64 15.94
CA ARG A 475 -4.88 5.28 16.46
C ARG A 475 -3.97 4.25 15.83
N PHE A 476 -3.66 4.38 14.55
CA PHE A 476 -2.76 3.47 13.83
C PHE A 476 -1.31 3.60 14.32
N VAL A 477 -0.81 4.79 14.61
CA VAL A 477 0.49 4.98 15.26
C VAL A 477 0.51 4.31 16.64
N ARG A 478 -0.56 4.45 17.42
CA ARG A 478 -0.69 3.78 18.70
C ARG A 478 -0.70 2.26 18.54
N PHE A 479 -1.42 1.74 17.55
CA PHE A 479 -1.43 0.32 17.22
C PHE A 479 -0.03 -0.20 16.87
N ASN A 480 0.70 0.51 16.00
CA ASN A 480 2.09 0.17 15.67
C ASN A 480 2.99 0.13 16.91
N TRP A 481 2.88 1.15 17.78
CA TRP A 481 3.62 1.19 19.04
C TRP A 481 3.35 -0.04 19.92
N GLU A 482 2.07 -0.39 20.11
CA GLU A 482 1.68 -1.57 20.91
C GLU A 482 2.25 -2.86 20.32
N VAL A 483 2.08 -3.08 19.01
CA VAL A 483 2.59 -4.28 18.32
C VAL A 483 4.10 -4.38 18.39
N VAL A 484 4.81 -3.29 18.05
CA VAL A 484 6.28 -3.29 18.01
C VAL A 484 6.87 -3.46 19.40
N THR A 485 6.27 -2.84 20.42
CA THR A 485 6.74 -3.01 21.80
C THR A 485 6.42 -4.40 22.36
N ASP A 486 5.28 -4.99 22.05
CA ASP A 486 4.94 -6.37 22.43
C ASP A 486 5.95 -7.37 21.83
N LEU A 487 6.39 -7.15 20.60
CA LEU A 487 7.32 -8.03 19.89
C LEU A 487 8.79 -7.81 20.24
N ALA A 488 9.19 -6.55 20.44
CA ALA A 488 10.60 -6.19 20.50
C ALA A 488 11.11 -5.82 21.89
N ARG A 489 10.26 -5.45 22.86
CA ARG A 489 10.71 -5.08 24.19
C ARG A 489 11.34 -6.27 24.91
N ALA A 490 12.52 -6.05 25.50
CA ALA A 490 13.14 -7.00 26.44
C ALA A 490 12.33 -7.06 27.73
N LYS A 491 12.11 -8.27 28.24
CA LYS A 491 11.40 -8.53 29.50
C LYS A 491 12.37 -8.42 30.68
#